data_09611aad0b529b47aa2bbe1041a8ba66
#
_entry.id   09611aad0b529b47aa2bbe1041a8ba66
#
_cell.length_a   1.000
_cell.length_b   1.000
_cell.length_c   1.000
_cell.angle_alpha   90.00
_cell.angle_beta   90.00
_cell.angle_gamma   90.00
#
_symmetry.space_group_name_H-M   'P 1'
#
loop_
_entity.id
_entity.type
_entity.pdbx_description
1 polymer ?
#
loop_
_entity_poly.entity_id
_entity_poly.type
_entity_poly.pdbx_seq_one_letter_code
_entity_poly.pdbx_strand_id
1 'polypeptide(L)'
;MSNTTPSSLPDIKQQLIKEKTKKIQAQSALDTIQSLATIDPANPATIDIKFRPSKHAAFMQAAKVHTPKYKFYVEVGGNPTHPTIVLIMGLGAQSLVWPNEFCYALITAGFRVVRFDNRDIGKSSKLKHKKLTPAHDSPIYKAKLLGRFGLGLPLKNLQTPYDLYDMAEDAYQLLKMLGIKKYFVIGQSMGGMIAQIMAVRYPHQVEKLGLLSTSNNRPFSRPPAIEAIKAFTQPLPKSQDADALTQQFVQTIKTIASPDYFDEQAALSKAKKLFKRRFYPKGTQRQLLAILATGSLVDIDKQIHQPTLIIHGKQDKLIPFSHAYSLAKHIAHSQLILIDELGHDMPVALVEVLASYFINHFRYDSQLG
;
A
#
# COMPACT_ATOMS: atom_id res chain seq x y z
N MET A 1 48.16 17.82 -16.09
CA MET A 1 46.92 17.86 -16.92
C MET A 1 45.97 16.78 -16.38
N SER A 2 45.01 17.19 -15.56
CA SER A 2 44.07 16.29 -14.93
C SER A 2 42.89 16.04 -15.88
N ASN A 3 42.80 14.82 -16.40
CA ASN A 3 41.65 14.37 -17.20
C ASN A 3 40.42 14.17 -16.29
N THR A 4 39.52 15.13 -16.29
CA THR A 4 38.16 14.92 -15.78
C THR A 4 37.32 14.33 -16.91
N THR A 5 36.99 13.05 -16.80
CA THR A 5 36.01 12.38 -17.66
C THR A 5 34.65 13.05 -17.50
N PRO A 6 33.92 13.37 -18.59
CA PRO A 6 32.57 13.94 -18.47
C PRO A 6 31.63 12.89 -17.91
N SER A 7 30.84 13.30 -16.88
CA SER A 7 29.79 12.47 -16.28
C SER A 7 28.78 12.03 -17.34
N SER A 8 28.36 10.76 -17.26
CA SER A 8 27.42 10.17 -18.22
C SER A 8 26.03 10.85 -18.16
N LEU A 9 25.31 10.88 -19.27
CA LEU A 9 23.94 11.42 -19.36
C LEU A 9 22.97 10.89 -18.26
N PRO A 10 23.06 9.63 -17.79
CA PRO A 10 22.29 9.14 -16.65
C PRO A 10 22.63 9.84 -15.33
N ASP A 11 23.92 10.16 -15.08
CA ASP A 11 24.34 10.82 -13.84
C ASP A 11 23.86 12.26 -13.75
N ILE A 12 23.87 12.98 -14.86
CA ILE A 12 23.35 14.34 -14.95
C ILE A 12 21.85 14.38 -14.72
N LYS A 13 21.09 13.42 -15.27
CA LYS A 13 19.65 13.30 -15.01
C LYS A 13 19.37 12.99 -13.53
N GLN A 14 20.12 12.09 -12.89
CA GLN A 14 19.96 11.80 -11.48
C GLN A 14 20.32 12.97 -10.58
N GLN A 15 21.34 13.74 -10.91
CA GLN A 15 21.71 14.95 -10.17
C GLN A 15 20.65 16.05 -10.32
N LEU A 16 20.14 16.30 -11.50
CA LEU A 16 19.05 17.27 -11.76
C LEU A 16 17.75 16.88 -11.03
N ILE A 17 17.44 15.59 -10.97
CA ILE A 17 16.29 15.07 -10.21
C ILE A 17 16.50 15.32 -8.71
N LYS A 18 17.70 15.02 -8.17
CA LYS A 18 18.03 15.27 -6.76
C LYS A 18 17.98 16.75 -6.37
N GLU A 19 18.48 17.64 -7.22
CA GLU A 19 18.44 19.08 -6.96
C GLU A 19 17.03 19.68 -7.07
N LYS A 20 16.25 19.27 -8.09
CA LYS A 20 14.83 19.63 -8.19
C LYS A 20 14.06 19.17 -6.98
N THR A 21 14.26 17.91 -6.56
CA THR A 21 13.60 17.33 -5.36
C THR A 21 13.94 18.12 -4.09
N LYS A 22 15.20 18.54 -3.90
CA LYS A 22 15.60 19.37 -2.74
C LYS A 22 14.96 20.76 -2.74
N LYS A 23 14.93 21.46 -3.87
CA LYS A 23 14.31 22.79 -3.98
C LYS A 23 12.81 22.75 -3.75
N ILE A 24 12.14 21.74 -4.31
CA ILE A 24 10.70 21.55 -4.18
C ILE A 24 10.33 21.14 -2.74
N GLN A 25 11.16 20.32 -2.06
CA GLN A 25 10.95 19.96 -0.65
C GLN A 25 11.03 21.16 0.30
N ALA A 26 11.90 22.13 0.04
CA ALA A 26 12.04 23.32 0.87
C ALA A 26 10.85 24.28 0.74
N GLN A 27 10.32 24.48 -0.47
CA GLN A 27 9.18 25.36 -0.72
C GLN A 27 7.88 24.76 -0.16
N SER A 28 7.65 23.46 -0.38
CA SER A 28 6.46 22.75 0.10
C SER A 28 6.38 22.67 1.64
N ALA A 29 7.52 22.62 2.34
CA ALA A 29 7.53 22.65 3.81
C ALA A 29 6.99 23.97 4.35
N LEU A 30 7.30 25.10 3.69
CA LEU A 30 6.78 26.43 4.06
C LEU A 30 5.28 26.56 3.78
N ASP A 31 4.81 26.09 2.61
CA ASP A 31 3.39 26.15 2.23
C ASP A 31 2.53 25.23 3.11
N THR A 32 3.08 24.10 3.54
CA THR A 32 2.38 23.14 4.42
C THR A 32 2.22 23.69 5.83
N ILE A 33 3.19 24.45 6.34
CA ILE A 33 3.10 25.07 7.68
C ILE A 33 2.01 26.15 7.72
N GLN A 34 1.80 26.89 6.63
CA GLN A 34 0.77 27.93 6.55
C GLN A 34 -0.65 27.36 6.33
N SER A 35 -0.80 26.17 5.70
CA SER A 35 -2.10 25.57 5.42
C SER A 35 -2.70 24.74 6.56
N LEU A 36 -1.94 24.49 7.63
CA LEU A 36 -2.33 23.60 8.74
C LEU A 36 -3.23 24.25 9.79
N ALA A 37 -3.60 25.51 9.61
CA ALA A 37 -4.46 26.25 10.54
C ALA A 37 -5.96 25.94 10.40
N THR A 38 -6.38 25.14 9.42
CA THR A 38 -7.82 24.85 9.18
C THR A 38 -8.12 23.38 9.16
N ILE A 39 -8.12 22.76 10.33
CA ILE A 39 -8.96 21.60 10.61
C ILE A 39 -10.40 22.11 10.62
N ASP A 40 -11.30 21.49 9.88
CA ASP A 40 -12.72 21.90 9.83
C ASP A 40 -13.29 22.00 11.26
N PRO A 41 -13.55 23.20 11.80
CA PRO A 41 -14.02 23.38 13.17
C PRO A 41 -15.44 22.86 13.37
N ALA A 42 -16.16 22.49 12.30
CA ALA A 42 -17.52 21.98 12.35
C ALA A 42 -17.61 20.46 12.68
N ASN A 43 -16.47 19.73 12.74
CA ASN A 43 -16.49 18.31 13.12
C ASN A 43 -15.87 18.10 14.52
N PRO A 44 -16.70 17.92 15.56
CA PRO A 44 -16.21 17.74 16.94
C PRO A 44 -15.29 16.53 17.13
N ALA A 45 -15.33 15.53 16.23
CA ALA A 45 -14.47 14.36 16.31
C ALA A 45 -13.00 14.67 15.88
N THR A 46 -12.75 15.78 15.15
CA THR A 46 -11.39 16.16 14.70
C THR A 46 -10.64 17.03 15.69
N ILE A 47 -11.33 17.62 16.67
CA ILE A 47 -10.77 18.62 17.61
C ILE A 47 -9.66 18.05 18.50
N ASP A 48 -9.61 16.73 18.71
CA ASP A 48 -8.64 16.10 19.62
C ASP A 48 -7.46 15.39 18.91
N ILE A 49 -7.35 15.48 17.59
CA ILE A 49 -6.27 14.85 16.83
C ILE A 49 -5.06 15.76 16.79
N LYS A 50 -4.03 15.40 17.59
CA LYS A 50 -2.77 16.17 17.65
C LYS A 50 -1.83 15.74 16.53
N PHE A 51 -1.78 16.49 15.45
CA PHE A 51 -0.81 16.35 14.38
C PHE A 51 0.55 16.97 14.78
N ARG A 52 1.65 16.34 14.28
CA ARG A 52 3.02 16.81 14.44
C ARG A 52 3.76 16.57 13.11
N PRO A 53 4.80 17.37 12.79
CA PRO A 53 5.62 17.11 11.62
C PRO A 53 6.05 15.64 11.55
N SER A 54 5.91 15.02 10.39
CA SER A 54 6.34 13.64 10.21
C SER A 54 7.86 13.56 10.27
N LYS A 55 8.37 12.56 11.01
CA LYS A 55 9.81 12.25 11.06
C LYS A 55 10.30 11.54 9.79
N HIS A 56 9.38 11.19 8.88
CA HIS A 56 9.66 10.35 7.70
C HIS A 56 9.48 11.11 6.38
N ALA A 57 8.67 12.16 6.38
CA ALA A 57 8.39 13.01 5.23
C ALA A 57 8.11 14.43 5.73
N ALA A 58 9.03 15.37 5.48
CA ALA A 58 8.96 16.73 6.00
C ALA A 58 7.71 17.49 5.50
N PHE A 59 7.19 17.11 4.34
CA PHE A 59 5.98 17.66 3.73
C PHE A 59 4.67 17.01 4.21
N MET A 60 4.74 16.13 5.22
CA MET A 60 3.56 15.48 5.81
C MET A 60 3.53 15.70 7.32
N GLN A 61 2.34 15.57 7.86
CA GLN A 61 2.11 15.52 9.30
C GLN A 61 1.66 14.16 9.74
N ALA A 62 2.03 13.76 10.94
CA ALA A 62 1.73 12.48 11.52
C ALA A 62 0.89 12.61 12.79
N ALA A 63 -0.06 11.71 12.95
CA ALA A 63 -0.87 11.58 14.16
C ALA A 63 -1.12 10.12 14.54
N LYS A 64 -1.59 9.92 15.76
CA LYS A 64 -2.29 8.69 16.17
C LYS A 64 -3.76 9.01 16.30
N VAL A 65 -4.56 8.44 15.43
CA VAL A 65 -6.01 8.63 15.41
C VAL A 65 -6.68 7.47 16.12
N HIS A 66 -7.59 7.79 17.03
CA HIS A 66 -8.38 6.82 17.77
C HIS A 66 -9.71 6.63 17.05
N THR A 67 -9.98 5.42 16.59
CA THR A 67 -11.30 5.01 16.14
C THR A 67 -12.02 4.27 17.28
N PRO A 68 -13.31 3.94 17.18
CA PRO A 68 -14.02 3.22 18.25
C PRO A 68 -13.35 1.91 18.68
N LYS A 69 -12.63 1.22 17.77
CA LYS A 69 -12.02 -0.09 18.07
C LYS A 69 -10.50 -0.04 18.23
N TYR A 70 -9.81 0.80 17.44
CA TYR A 70 -8.35 0.76 17.31
C TYR A 70 -7.72 2.14 17.21
N LYS A 71 -6.39 2.17 17.38
CA LYS A 71 -5.56 3.36 17.12
C LYS A 71 -4.77 3.14 15.87
N PHE A 72 -4.78 4.12 14.97
CA PHE A 72 -4.04 4.10 13.72
C PHE A 72 -2.97 5.18 13.70
N TYR A 73 -1.77 4.82 13.25
CA TYR A 73 -0.77 5.80 12.84
C TYR A 73 -1.10 6.25 11.43
N VAL A 74 -1.20 7.54 11.25
CA VAL A 74 -1.53 8.16 9.98
C VAL A 74 -0.54 9.27 9.66
N GLU A 75 -0.25 9.46 8.38
CA GLU A 75 0.43 10.64 7.84
C GLU A 75 -0.48 11.29 6.80
N VAL A 76 -0.57 12.63 6.88
CA VAL A 76 -1.40 13.45 6.00
C VAL A 76 -0.54 14.58 5.43
N GLY A 77 -0.64 14.83 4.13
CA GLY A 77 0.03 15.93 3.43
C GLY A 77 -0.88 16.58 2.40
N GLY A 78 -0.54 17.78 1.98
CA GLY A 78 -1.32 18.58 1.03
C GLY A 78 -2.41 19.44 1.69
N ASN A 79 -3.05 20.27 0.89
CA ASN A 79 -4.08 21.21 1.36
C ASN A 79 -5.34 20.43 1.80
N PRO A 80 -5.90 20.71 3.00
CA PRO A 80 -7.13 20.07 3.50
C PRO A 80 -8.36 20.22 2.61
N THR A 81 -8.44 21.28 1.81
CA THR A 81 -9.57 21.56 0.90
C THR A 81 -9.46 20.82 -0.43
N HIS A 82 -8.30 20.25 -0.74
CA HIS A 82 -8.09 19.51 -1.97
C HIS A 82 -8.72 18.11 -1.93
N PRO A 83 -9.08 17.52 -3.09
CA PRO A 83 -9.54 16.15 -3.17
C PRO A 83 -8.55 15.18 -2.50
N THR A 84 -9.07 14.27 -1.69
CA THR A 84 -8.22 13.39 -0.87
C THR A 84 -7.94 12.07 -1.57
N ILE A 85 -6.67 11.67 -1.63
CA ILE A 85 -6.23 10.32 -2.01
C ILE A 85 -5.81 9.54 -0.77
N VAL A 86 -6.40 8.37 -0.58
CA VAL A 86 -6.06 7.43 0.51
C VAL A 86 -5.18 6.33 -0.04
N LEU A 87 -4.02 6.11 0.57
CA LEU A 87 -3.05 5.10 0.17
C LEU A 87 -3.10 3.91 1.13
N ILE A 88 -3.51 2.74 0.65
CA ILE A 88 -3.62 1.50 1.43
C ILE A 88 -2.54 0.51 1.00
N MET A 89 -1.66 0.16 1.93
CA MET A 89 -0.50 -0.67 1.68
C MET A 89 -0.82 -2.17 1.79
N GLY A 90 0.02 -3.00 1.16
CA GLY A 90 -0.09 -4.45 1.11
C GLY A 90 0.27 -5.18 2.39
N LEU A 91 0.28 -6.52 2.29
CA LEU A 91 0.53 -7.48 3.35
C LEU A 91 1.85 -7.20 4.09
N GLY A 92 1.77 -7.06 5.40
CA GLY A 92 2.95 -6.91 6.27
C GLY A 92 3.69 -5.59 6.13
N ALA A 93 3.30 -4.73 5.21
CA ALA A 93 4.01 -3.50 4.89
C ALA A 93 3.48 -2.30 5.69
N GLN A 94 4.41 -1.49 6.19
CA GLN A 94 4.11 -0.23 6.85
C GLN A 94 3.78 0.84 5.80
N SER A 95 3.00 1.84 6.16
CA SER A 95 2.64 2.98 5.28
C SER A 95 3.85 3.69 4.64
N LEU A 96 5.02 3.61 5.28
CA LEU A 96 6.28 4.18 4.78
C LEU A 96 6.89 3.40 3.59
N VAL A 97 6.29 2.28 3.19
CA VAL A 97 6.68 1.58 1.96
C VAL A 97 6.24 2.38 0.73
N TRP A 98 5.14 3.13 0.81
CA TRP A 98 4.82 4.14 -0.19
C TRP A 98 5.98 5.12 -0.31
N PRO A 99 6.64 5.26 -1.50
CA PRO A 99 7.72 6.22 -1.69
C PRO A 99 7.28 7.63 -1.33
N ASN A 100 8.16 8.39 -0.69
CA ASN A 100 7.87 9.80 -0.41
C ASN A 100 7.70 10.61 -1.69
N GLU A 101 8.47 10.28 -2.71
CA GLU A 101 8.41 10.86 -4.06
C GLU A 101 7.02 10.68 -4.68
N PHE A 102 6.41 9.50 -4.49
CA PHE A 102 5.04 9.24 -4.96
C PHE A 102 4.01 10.11 -4.22
N CYS A 103 4.09 10.14 -2.88
CA CYS A 103 3.21 10.99 -2.08
C CYS A 103 3.38 12.46 -2.45
N TYR A 104 4.63 12.90 -2.67
CA TYR A 104 4.97 14.25 -3.03
C TYR A 104 4.41 14.63 -4.41
N ALA A 105 4.55 13.75 -5.42
CA ALA A 105 3.99 13.96 -6.75
C ALA A 105 2.46 14.15 -6.72
N LEU A 106 1.75 13.36 -5.92
CA LEU A 106 0.31 13.51 -5.74
C LEU A 106 -0.06 14.85 -5.06
N ILE A 107 0.71 15.26 -4.05
CA ILE A 107 0.46 16.53 -3.33
C ILE A 107 0.70 17.73 -4.25
N THR A 108 1.80 17.74 -4.99
CA THR A 108 2.11 18.84 -5.95
C THR A 108 1.14 18.89 -7.11
N ALA A 109 0.50 17.76 -7.42
CA ALA A 109 -0.60 17.71 -8.39
C ALA A 109 -1.93 18.26 -7.85
N GLY A 110 -1.99 18.73 -6.61
CA GLY A 110 -3.18 19.35 -6.02
C GLY A 110 -4.09 18.35 -5.28
N PHE A 111 -3.54 17.27 -4.75
CA PHE A 111 -4.30 16.35 -3.91
C PHE A 111 -3.88 16.44 -2.44
N ARG A 112 -4.81 16.18 -1.54
CA ARG A 112 -4.51 15.83 -0.16
C ARG A 112 -4.22 14.33 -0.11
N VAL A 113 -3.12 13.91 0.51
CA VAL A 113 -2.69 12.51 0.58
C VAL A 113 -2.75 12.02 2.01
N VAL A 114 -3.39 10.86 2.22
CA VAL A 114 -3.46 10.15 3.50
C VAL A 114 -2.85 8.77 3.33
N ARG A 115 -1.81 8.44 4.13
CA ARG A 115 -1.29 7.08 4.24
C ARG A 115 -1.27 6.64 5.71
N PHE A 116 -1.57 5.38 5.98
CA PHE A 116 -1.68 4.88 7.35
C PHE A 116 -1.13 3.45 7.47
N ASP A 117 -0.69 3.10 8.66
CA ASP A 117 -0.34 1.71 8.97
C ASP A 117 -1.63 0.91 9.20
N ASN A 118 -1.85 -0.14 8.44
CA ASN A 118 -2.96 -1.07 8.67
C ASN A 118 -2.91 -1.67 10.09
N ARG A 119 -4.05 -2.23 10.59
CA ARG A 119 -4.05 -2.97 11.85
C ARG A 119 -2.94 -4.01 11.86
N ASP A 120 -2.36 -4.27 13.01
CA ASP A 120 -1.27 -5.21 13.24
C ASP A 120 0.10 -4.82 12.65
N ILE A 121 0.21 -3.73 11.91
CA ILE A 121 1.46 -3.28 11.29
C ILE A 121 1.92 -1.94 11.88
N GLY A 122 3.24 -1.69 11.80
CA GLY A 122 3.87 -0.41 12.11
C GLY A 122 3.52 0.12 13.51
N LYS A 123 3.03 1.35 13.59
CA LYS A 123 2.65 2.02 14.84
C LYS A 123 1.14 1.95 15.15
N SER A 124 0.34 1.29 14.31
CA SER A 124 -1.07 1.03 14.56
C SER A 124 -1.28 -0.07 15.58
N SER A 125 -2.51 -0.23 16.08
CA SER A 125 -2.90 -1.21 17.08
C SER A 125 -2.51 -2.63 16.72
N LYS A 126 -2.08 -3.40 17.74
CA LYS A 126 -1.71 -4.82 17.63
C LYS A 126 -2.73 -5.66 18.42
N LEU A 127 -3.25 -6.70 17.79
CA LEU A 127 -4.14 -7.65 18.46
C LEU A 127 -3.34 -8.62 19.34
N LYS A 128 -3.04 -8.19 20.57
CA LYS A 128 -2.17 -8.94 21.50
C LYS A 128 -2.81 -10.22 22.04
N HIS A 129 -4.14 -10.26 22.20
CA HIS A 129 -4.84 -11.29 22.93
C HIS A 129 -5.47 -12.39 22.07
N LYS A 130 -5.54 -12.21 20.75
CA LYS A 130 -6.02 -13.26 19.84
C LYS A 130 -4.83 -14.11 19.40
N LYS A 131 -4.56 -15.17 20.15
CA LYS A 131 -3.55 -16.17 19.81
C LYS A 131 -3.95 -16.86 18.51
N LEU A 132 -3.00 -16.97 17.59
CA LEU A 132 -3.11 -17.98 16.54
C LEU A 132 -3.06 -19.33 17.21
N THR A 133 -3.95 -20.24 16.84
CA THR A 133 -3.89 -21.60 17.37
C THR A 133 -2.59 -22.26 16.86
N PRO A 134 -1.98 -23.20 17.63
CA PRO A 134 -0.76 -23.91 17.18
C PRO A 134 -0.89 -24.53 15.79
N ALA A 135 -2.11 -24.98 15.41
CA ALA A 135 -2.40 -25.51 14.11
C ALA A 135 -2.07 -24.51 12.97
N HIS A 136 -2.20 -23.20 13.17
CA HIS A 136 -1.89 -22.19 12.17
C HIS A 136 -0.40 -22.05 11.86
N ASP A 137 0.48 -22.54 12.71
CA ASP A 137 1.93 -22.51 12.49
C ASP A 137 2.43 -23.76 11.75
N SER A 138 1.60 -24.81 11.66
CA SER A 138 1.96 -26.05 10.93
C SER A 138 2.13 -25.78 9.43
N PRO A 139 3.25 -26.18 8.81
CA PRO A 139 3.46 -26.07 7.36
C PRO A 139 2.38 -26.83 6.56
N ILE A 140 1.96 -27.99 7.05
CA ILE A 140 0.92 -28.83 6.42
C ILE A 140 -0.42 -28.10 6.44
N TYR A 141 -0.77 -27.45 7.55
CA TYR A 141 -1.99 -26.68 7.64
C TYR A 141 -1.97 -25.48 6.69
N LYS A 142 -0.84 -24.76 6.61
CA LYS A 142 -0.66 -23.64 5.67
C LYS A 142 -0.78 -24.09 4.22
N ALA A 143 -0.14 -25.20 3.85
CA ALA A 143 -0.23 -25.77 2.51
C ALA A 143 -1.67 -26.20 2.15
N LYS A 144 -2.37 -26.87 3.07
CA LYS A 144 -3.79 -27.24 2.91
C LYS A 144 -4.68 -26.00 2.72
N LEU A 145 -4.42 -24.95 3.49
CA LEU A 145 -5.17 -23.71 3.43
C LEU A 145 -4.97 -23.00 2.09
N LEU A 146 -3.71 -22.85 1.65
CA LEU A 146 -3.37 -22.27 0.35
C LEU A 146 -3.94 -23.08 -0.81
N GLY A 147 -3.86 -24.43 -0.75
CA GLY A 147 -4.45 -25.30 -1.76
C GLY A 147 -5.97 -25.13 -1.86
N ARG A 148 -6.68 -25.13 -0.73
CA ARG A 148 -8.14 -24.87 -0.70
C ARG A 148 -8.50 -23.49 -1.23
N PHE A 149 -7.72 -22.47 -0.85
CA PHE A 149 -7.90 -21.11 -1.35
C PHE A 149 -7.73 -21.05 -2.87
N GLY A 150 -6.64 -21.61 -3.41
CA GLY A 150 -6.38 -21.66 -4.86
C GLY A 150 -7.48 -22.40 -5.66
N LEU A 151 -8.11 -23.40 -5.05
CA LEU A 151 -9.24 -24.15 -5.62
C LEU A 151 -10.59 -23.48 -5.37
N GLY A 152 -10.63 -22.33 -4.69
CA GLY A 152 -11.90 -21.66 -4.34
C GLY A 152 -12.78 -22.45 -3.37
N LEU A 153 -12.20 -23.40 -2.63
CA LEU A 153 -12.94 -24.22 -1.68
C LEU A 153 -13.22 -23.44 -0.39
N PRO A 154 -14.41 -23.62 0.22
CA PRO A 154 -14.77 -22.90 1.43
C PRO A 154 -13.74 -23.07 2.56
N LEU A 155 -13.39 -21.98 3.21
CA LEU A 155 -12.53 -21.93 4.38
C LEU A 155 -13.38 -21.75 5.67
N LYS A 156 -14.58 -22.35 5.70
CA LYS A 156 -15.66 -22.12 6.67
C LYS A 156 -15.25 -22.23 8.15
N ASN A 157 -14.18 -22.95 8.47
CA ASN A 157 -13.71 -23.14 9.85
C ASN A 157 -12.39 -22.40 10.13
N LEU A 158 -12.00 -21.44 9.29
CA LEU A 158 -10.83 -20.63 9.53
C LEU A 158 -11.15 -19.57 10.57
N GLN A 159 -10.81 -19.83 11.82
CA GLN A 159 -10.93 -18.87 12.90
C GLN A 159 -9.82 -17.81 12.74
N THR A 160 -10.11 -16.75 12.01
CA THR A 160 -9.22 -15.59 11.92
C THR A 160 -9.69 -14.49 12.87
N PRO A 161 -8.77 -13.72 13.46
CA PRO A 161 -9.14 -12.59 14.31
C PRO A 161 -9.90 -11.49 13.58
N TYR A 162 -9.76 -11.41 12.27
CA TYR A 162 -10.39 -10.44 11.36
C TYR A 162 -10.20 -10.90 9.90
N ASP A 163 -10.94 -10.29 8.99
CA ASP A 163 -10.83 -10.45 7.54
C ASP A 163 -10.54 -9.10 6.85
N LEU A 164 -10.57 -9.05 5.50
CA LEU A 164 -10.36 -7.80 4.78
C LEU A 164 -11.56 -6.85 4.84
N TYR A 165 -12.75 -7.36 5.12
CA TYR A 165 -13.93 -6.50 5.35
C TYR A 165 -13.76 -5.70 6.66
N ASP A 166 -13.20 -6.32 7.70
CA ASP A 166 -12.83 -5.63 8.93
C ASP A 166 -11.77 -4.55 8.70
N MET A 167 -10.81 -4.80 7.78
CA MET A 167 -9.77 -3.83 7.47
C MET A 167 -10.29 -2.67 6.60
N ALA A 168 -11.27 -2.91 5.74
CA ALA A 168 -12.00 -1.87 5.01
C ALA A 168 -12.81 -0.97 5.96
N GLU A 169 -13.47 -1.57 6.96
CA GLU A 169 -14.16 -0.83 8.02
C GLU A 169 -13.17 0.05 8.82
N ASP A 170 -11.97 -0.46 9.14
CA ASP A 170 -10.93 0.34 9.81
C ASP A 170 -10.54 1.58 9.02
N ALA A 171 -10.31 1.42 7.71
CA ALA A 171 -9.96 2.54 6.84
C ALA A 171 -11.09 3.57 6.79
N TYR A 172 -12.34 3.12 6.65
CA TYR A 172 -13.51 3.99 6.67
C TYR A 172 -13.64 4.74 8.00
N GLN A 173 -13.53 4.06 9.14
CA GLN A 173 -13.63 4.69 10.45
C GLN A 173 -12.49 5.69 10.68
N LEU A 174 -11.26 5.37 10.23
CA LEU A 174 -10.14 6.30 10.29
C LEU A 174 -10.43 7.58 9.51
N LEU A 175 -10.92 7.47 8.27
CA LEU A 175 -11.25 8.62 7.42
C LEU A 175 -12.41 9.45 7.99
N LYS A 176 -13.41 8.78 8.56
CA LYS A 176 -14.50 9.43 9.29
C LYS A 176 -13.99 10.26 10.47
N MET A 177 -13.05 9.71 11.27
CA MET A 177 -12.42 10.44 12.38
C MET A 177 -11.57 11.62 11.89
N LEU A 178 -11.02 11.56 10.67
CA LEU A 178 -10.28 12.66 10.04
C LEU A 178 -11.21 13.72 9.39
N GLY A 179 -12.52 13.54 9.45
CA GLY A 179 -13.50 14.44 8.83
C GLY A 179 -13.57 14.31 7.29
N ILE A 180 -12.98 13.26 6.70
CA ILE A 180 -12.89 13.06 5.26
C ILE A 180 -14.15 12.32 4.78
N LYS A 181 -15.02 13.01 4.05
CA LYS A 181 -16.33 12.50 3.62
C LYS A 181 -16.27 11.79 2.27
N LYS A 182 -15.46 12.30 1.32
CA LYS A 182 -15.28 11.76 -0.03
C LYS A 182 -13.80 11.65 -0.35
N TYR A 183 -13.39 10.60 -1.07
CA TYR A 183 -11.99 10.33 -1.34
C TYR A 183 -11.79 9.38 -2.51
N PHE A 184 -10.63 9.47 -3.12
CA PHE A 184 -10.09 8.46 -4.03
C PHE A 184 -9.25 7.46 -3.24
N VAL A 185 -9.19 6.21 -3.67
CA VAL A 185 -8.38 5.18 -3.00
C VAL A 185 -7.37 4.60 -3.95
N ILE A 186 -6.10 4.56 -3.56
CA ILE A 186 -5.07 3.74 -4.21
C ILE A 186 -4.70 2.61 -3.26
N GLY A 187 -4.91 1.37 -3.69
CA GLY A 187 -4.52 0.19 -2.94
C GLY A 187 -3.48 -0.63 -3.68
N GLN A 188 -2.39 -1.02 -2.98
CA GLN A 188 -1.38 -1.92 -3.52
C GLN A 188 -1.52 -3.31 -2.91
N SER A 189 -1.50 -4.37 -3.74
CA SER A 189 -1.52 -5.77 -3.27
C SER A 189 -2.75 -6.03 -2.37
N MET A 190 -2.59 -6.54 -1.14
CA MET A 190 -3.67 -6.65 -0.16
C MET A 190 -4.44 -5.32 0.02
N GLY A 191 -3.74 -4.17 -0.05
CA GLY A 191 -4.39 -2.86 0.00
C GLY A 191 -5.37 -2.63 -1.14
N GLY A 192 -5.10 -3.17 -2.32
CA GLY A 192 -6.02 -3.16 -3.46
C GLY A 192 -7.25 -4.04 -3.23
N MET A 193 -7.09 -5.17 -2.54
CA MET A 193 -8.23 -6.01 -2.14
C MET A 193 -9.14 -5.28 -1.12
N ILE A 194 -8.54 -4.55 -0.17
CA ILE A 194 -9.27 -3.71 0.79
C ILE A 194 -9.99 -2.59 0.05
N ALA A 195 -9.33 -1.95 -0.93
CA ALA A 195 -9.90 -0.87 -1.72
C ALA A 195 -11.11 -1.31 -2.55
N GLN A 196 -11.10 -2.52 -3.14
CA GLN A 196 -12.25 -3.14 -3.82
C GLN A 196 -13.46 -3.26 -2.86
N ILE A 197 -13.23 -3.77 -1.65
CA ILE A 197 -14.27 -3.89 -0.63
C ILE A 197 -14.79 -2.50 -0.22
N MET A 198 -13.91 -1.51 -0.06
CA MET A 198 -14.33 -0.15 0.29
C MET A 198 -15.22 0.48 -0.77
N ALA A 199 -14.90 0.28 -2.06
CA ALA A 199 -15.67 0.81 -3.17
C ALA A 199 -17.13 0.33 -3.14
N VAL A 200 -17.36 -0.93 -2.77
CA VAL A 200 -18.72 -1.51 -2.70
C VAL A 200 -19.42 -1.17 -1.38
N ARG A 201 -18.70 -1.18 -0.25
CA ARG A 201 -19.34 -0.92 1.06
C ARG A 201 -19.60 0.55 1.33
N TYR A 202 -18.80 1.44 0.72
CA TYR A 202 -18.88 2.89 0.93
C TYR A 202 -18.93 3.65 -0.41
N PRO A 203 -19.93 3.32 -1.27
CA PRO A 203 -19.98 3.84 -2.66
C PRO A 203 -20.18 5.35 -2.74
N HIS A 204 -20.74 5.97 -1.70
CA HIS A 204 -20.92 7.43 -1.66
C HIS A 204 -19.66 8.18 -1.18
N GLN A 205 -18.67 7.48 -0.61
CA GLN A 205 -17.43 8.01 -0.11
C GLN A 205 -16.27 7.78 -1.09
N VAL A 206 -16.21 6.60 -1.70
CA VAL A 206 -15.18 6.26 -2.70
C VAL A 206 -15.62 6.76 -4.07
N GLU A 207 -14.98 7.80 -4.58
CA GLU A 207 -15.34 8.40 -5.86
C GLU A 207 -14.64 7.74 -7.05
N LYS A 208 -13.36 7.38 -6.91
CA LYS A 208 -12.57 6.66 -7.92
C LYS A 208 -11.58 5.71 -7.27
N LEU A 209 -11.16 4.70 -8.00
CA LEU A 209 -10.34 3.60 -7.51
C LEU A 209 -9.05 3.45 -8.33
N GLY A 210 -7.93 3.28 -7.65
CA GLY A 210 -6.63 2.91 -8.20
C GLY A 210 -6.17 1.57 -7.62
N LEU A 211 -5.93 0.59 -8.47
CA LEU A 211 -5.51 -0.76 -8.09
C LEU A 211 -4.12 -1.03 -8.64
N LEU A 212 -3.13 -1.19 -7.75
CA LEU A 212 -1.73 -1.43 -8.12
C LEU A 212 -1.30 -2.83 -7.69
N SER A 213 -0.84 -3.65 -8.66
CA SER A 213 -0.25 -4.99 -8.41
C SER A 213 -1.10 -5.81 -7.42
N THR A 214 -2.38 -5.98 -7.72
CA THR A 214 -3.36 -6.62 -6.83
C THR A 214 -4.17 -7.71 -7.53
N SER A 215 -5.08 -8.34 -6.79
CA SER A 215 -5.89 -9.47 -7.22
C SER A 215 -7.31 -9.36 -6.68
N ASN A 216 -8.24 -10.05 -7.32
CA ASN A 216 -9.55 -10.36 -6.75
C ASN A 216 -9.64 -11.78 -6.17
N ASN A 217 -8.52 -12.46 -6.00
CA ASN A 217 -8.46 -13.82 -5.48
C ASN A 217 -9.39 -14.81 -6.20
N ARG A 218 -9.55 -14.64 -7.52
CA ARG A 218 -10.36 -15.57 -8.32
C ARG A 218 -9.81 -16.99 -8.19
N PRO A 219 -10.66 -18.01 -7.93
CA PRO A 219 -10.25 -19.40 -7.94
C PRO A 219 -9.57 -19.81 -9.26
N PHE A 220 -8.64 -20.73 -9.18
CA PHE A 220 -7.86 -21.25 -10.32
C PHE A 220 -7.04 -20.17 -11.07
N SER A 221 -6.80 -19.02 -10.44
CA SER A 221 -5.85 -18.05 -10.97
C SER A 221 -4.42 -18.58 -10.90
N ARG A 222 -3.56 -18.07 -11.79
CA ARG A 222 -2.13 -18.43 -11.80
C ARG A 222 -1.51 -18.18 -10.42
N PRO A 223 -0.88 -19.18 -9.79
CA PRO A 223 -0.24 -19.01 -8.49
C PRO A 223 1.00 -18.09 -8.59
N PRO A 224 1.50 -17.59 -7.45
CA PRO A 224 2.81 -16.94 -7.38
C PRO A 224 3.91 -17.84 -7.96
N ALA A 225 4.99 -17.24 -8.44
CA ALA A 225 6.18 -17.99 -8.87
C ALA A 225 6.77 -18.80 -7.71
N ILE A 226 7.36 -19.94 -8.01
CA ILE A 226 7.87 -20.88 -7.00
C ILE A 226 8.91 -20.20 -6.10
N GLU A 227 9.79 -19.38 -6.66
CA GLU A 227 10.77 -18.61 -5.91
C GLU A 227 10.12 -17.60 -4.95
N ALA A 228 9.02 -16.96 -5.35
CA ALA A 228 8.27 -16.06 -4.47
C ALA A 228 7.63 -16.83 -3.31
N ILE A 229 7.00 -18.00 -3.60
CA ILE A 229 6.45 -18.86 -2.55
C ILE A 229 7.54 -19.27 -1.56
N LYS A 230 8.70 -19.73 -2.04
CA LYS A 230 9.83 -20.09 -1.19
C LYS A 230 10.31 -18.92 -0.33
N ALA A 231 10.47 -17.73 -0.92
CA ALA A 231 10.93 -16.55 -0.21
C ALA A 231 9.97 -16.11 0.92
N PHE A 232 8.67 -16.20 0.70
CA PHE A 232 7.66 -15.81 1.69
C PHE A 232 7.35 -16.89 2.74
N THR A 233 7.70 -18.14 2.48
CA THR A 233 7.43 -19.27 3.39
C THR A 233 8.66 -19.73 4.18
N GLN A 234 9.86 -19.22 3.86
CA GLN A 234 11.08 -19.57 4.59
C GLN A 234 10.97 -19.20 6.07
N PRO A 235 11.50 -20.02 6.98
CA PRO A 235 11.51 -19.73 8.40
C PRO A 235 12.32 -18.46 8.71
N LEU A 236 11.89 -17.74 9.75
CA LEU A 236 12.72 -16.62 10.25
C LEU A 236 14.06 -17.14 10.79
N PRO A 237 15.15 -16.35 10.70
CA PRO A 237 16.45 -16.73 11.25
C PRO A 237 16.35 -17.08 12.73
N LYS A 238 17.02 -18.16 13.14
CA LYS A 238 17.01 -18.61 14.54
C LYS A 238 17.65 -17.60 15.49
N SER A 239 18.64 -16.87 15.04
CA SER A 239 19.40 -15.91 15.83
C SER A 239 18.58 -14.69 16.30
N GLN A 240 17.41 -14.42 15.71
CA GLN A 240 16.66 -13.16 15.88
C GLN A 240 17.54 -11.89 15.77
N ASP A 241 18.74 -12.04 15.20
CA ASP A 241 19.63 -10.94 14.91
C ASP A 241 18.99 -9.99 13.89
N ALA A 242 19.03 -8.70 14.21
CA ALA A 242 18.37 -7.67 13.40
C ALA A 242 18.96 -7.58 11.99
N ASP A 243 20.27 -7.83 11.83
CA ASP A 243 20.91 -7.80 10.52
C ASP A 243 20.55 -9.04 9.69
N ALA A 244 20.50 -10.25 10.28
CA ALA A 244 20.06 -11.46 9.60
C ALA A 244 18.60 -11.36 9.15
N LEU A 245 17.72 -10.86 10.01
CA LEU A 245 16.31 -10.58 9.68
C LEU A 245 16.17 -9.55 8.54
N THR A 246 17.01 -8.51 8.58
CA THR A 246 17.01 -7.47 7.55
C THR A 246 17.48 -8.03 6.20
N GLN A 247 18.55 -8.81 6.20
CA GLN A 247 19.06 -9.45 4.98
C GLN A 247 18.02 -10.41 4.37
N GLN A 248 17.44 -11.29 5.20
CA GLN A 248 16.39 -12.19 4.71
C GLN A 248 15.20 -11.43 4.11
N PHE A 249 14.77 -10.35 4.77
CA PHE A 249 13.69 -9.51 4.25
C PHE A 249 14.05 -8.89 2.90
N VAL A 250 15.27 -8.35 2.75
CA VAL A 250 15.75 -7.76 1.50
C VAL A 250 15.83 -8.80 0.39
N GLN A 251 16.29 -10.01 0.67
CA GLN A 251 16.30 -11.11 -0.33
C GLN A 251 14.86 -11.49 -0.74
N THR A 252 13.92 -11.50 0.21
CA THR A 252 12.50 -11.73 -0.10
C THR A 252 11.96 -10.63 -1.04
N ILE A 253 12.24 -9.37 -0.75
CA ILE A 253 11.82 -8.24 -1.60
C ILE A 253 12.50 -8.32 -2.97
N LYS A 254 13.80 -8.61 -3.05
CA LYS A 254 14.55 -8.78 -4.31
C LYS A 254 13.90 -9.81 -5.25
N THR A 255 13.34 -10.88 -4.68
CA THR A 255 12.68 -11.93 -5.45
C THR A 255 11.46 -11.44 -6.23
N ILE A 256 10.75 -10.43 -5.71
CA ILE A 256 9.49 -9.93 -6.27
C ILE A 256 9.59 -8.52 -6.86
N ALA A 257 10.69 -7.83 -6.61
CA ALA A 257 10.94 -6.46 -7.09
C ALA A 257 11.16 -6.43 -8.61
N SER A 258 11.10 -5.24 -9.16
CA SER A 258 11.46 -4.92 -10.54
C SER A 258 12.97 -5.18 -10.73
N PRO A 259 13.40 -6.19 -11.51
CA PRO A 259 14.80 -6.62 -11.51
C PRO A 259 15.75 -5.53 -11.98
N ASP A 260 15.35 -4.77 -13.01
CA ASP A 260 16.20 -3.73 -13.65
C ASP A 260 16.40 -2.49 -12.76
N TYR A 261 15.59 -2.34 -11.71
CA TYR A 261 15.59 -1.17 -10.82
C TYR A 261 15.89 -1.51 -9.36
N PHE A 262 16.22 -2.78 -9.06
CA PHE A 262 16.46 -3.18 -7.68
C PHE A 262 17.83 -2.71 -7.17
N ASP A 263 17.81 -1.81 -6.19
CA ASP A 263 18.99 -1.37 -5.44
C ASP A 263 19.03 -2.03 -4.06
N GLU A 264 19.96 -2.97 -3.88
CA GLU A 264 20.09 -3.76 -2.66
C GLU A 264 20.49 -2.88 -1.47
N GLN A 265 21.34 -1.88 -1.66
CA GLN A 265 21.77 -0.99 -0.57
C GLN A 265 20.65 -0.07 -0.10
N ALA A 266 19.90 0.49 -1.04
CA ALA A 266 18.70 1.26 -0.72
C ALA A 266 17.66 0.39 -0.01
N ALA A 267 17.45 -0.84 -0.45
CA ALA A 267 16.54 -1.81 0.18
C ALA A 267 16.98 -2.16 1.60
N LEU A 268 18.27 -2.41 1.85
CA LEU A 268 18.83 -2.65 3.19
C LEU A 268 18.63 -1.43 4.12
N SER A 269 18.91 -0.23 3.64
CA SER A 269 18.72 1.00 4.40
C SER A 269 17.25 1.20 4.77
N LYS A 270 16.34 0.98 3.81
CA LYS A 270 14.88 1.06 4.02
C LYS A 270 14.40 -0.01 5.02
N ALA A 271 14.85 -1.24 4.87
CA ALA A 271 14.49 -2.35 5.77
C ALA A 271 14.92 -2.07 7.22
N LYS A 272 16.18 -1.62 7.44
CA LYS A 272 16.67 -1.23 8.77
C LYS A 272 15.79 -0.13 9.40
N LYS A 273 15.39 0.88 8.64
CA LYS A 273 14.48 1.95 9.12
C LYS A 273 13.10 1.39 9.50
N LEU A 274 12.53 0.49 8.69
CA LEU A 274 11.22 -0.11 8.94
C LEU A 274 11.26 -1.02 10.17
N PHE A 275 12.31 -1.84 10.34
CA PHE A 275 12.46 -2.72 11.51
C PHE A 275 12.69 -1.93 12.80
N LYS A 276 13.57 -0.93 12.77
CA LYS A 276 13.77 0.00 13.91
C LYS A 276 12.47 0.71 14.29
N ARG A 277 11.64 1.07 13.29
CA ARG A 277 10.35 1.71 13.56
C ARG A 277 9.37 0.77 14.24
N ARG A 278 9.19 -0.44 13.73
CA ARG A 278 8.41 -1.50 14.37
C ARG A 278 8.41 -2.78 13.54
N PHE A 279 8.96 -3.85 14.07
CA PHE A 279 8.86 -5.20 13.52
C PHE A 279 7.81 -6.01 14.28
N TYR A 280 6.84 -6.62 13.58
CA TYR A 280 5.78 -7.41 14.22
C TYR A 280 5.27 -8.53 13.28
N PRO A 281 6.04 -9.62 13.13
CA PRO A 281 5.76 -10.69 12.16
C PRO A 281 4.43 -11.41 12.43
N LYS A 282 3.99 -11.52 13.70
CA LYS A 282 2.66 -12.07 14.02
C LYS A 282 1.50 -11.29 13.40
N GLY A 283 1.69 -9.99 13.18
CA GLY A 283 0.71 -9.18 12.46
C GLY A 283 0.62 -9.55 10.99
N THR A 284 1.75 -9.74 10.33
CA THR A 284 1.81 -10.20 8.94
C THR A 284 1.12 -11.55 8.77
N GLN A 285 1.34 -12.50 9.70
CA GLN A 285 0.66 -13.80 9.67
C GLN A 285 -0.87 -13.66 9.76
N ARG A 286 -1.37 -12.78 10.66
CA ARG A 286 -2.81 -12.54 10.80
C ARG A 286 -3.41 -11.87 9.56
N GLN A 287 -2.69 -10.94 8.93
CA GLN A 287 -3.13 -10.34 7.68
C GLN A 287 -3.18 -11.36 6.53
N LEU A 288 -2.21 -12.27 6.45
CA LEU A 288 -2.26 -13.37 5.47
C LEU A 288 -3.50 -14.24 5.69
N LEU A 289 -3.80 -14.60 6.94
CA LEU A 289 -5.01 -15.35 7.27
C LEU A 289 -6.28 -14.56 6.92
N ALA A 290 -6.26 -13.23 7.08
CA ALA A 290 -7.37 -12.37 6.70
C ALA A 290 -7.63 -12.41 5.18
N ILE A 291 -6.58 -12.37 4.34
CA ILE A 291 -6.71 -12.55 2.89
C ILE A 291 -7.37 -13.90 2.56
N LEU A 292 -6.87 -14.97 3.18
CA LEU A 292 -7.37 -16.33 2.94
C LEU A 292 -8.82 -16.51 3.42
N ALA A 293 -9.18 -15.89 4.55
CA ALA A 293 -10.53 -15.94 5.10
C ALA A 293 -11.54 -15.16 4.25
N THR A 294 -11.08 -14.06 3.66
CA THR A 294 -11.92 -13.25 2.75
C THR A 294 -12.27 -14.01 1.49
N GLY A 295 -11.35 -14.80 0.95
CA GLY A 295 -11.56 -15.58 -0.26
C GLY A 295 -11.65 -14.75 -1.52
N SER A 296 -12.48 -15.18 -2.47
CA SER A 296 -12.66 -14.51 -3.77
C SER A 296 -13.45 -13.20 -3.64
N LEU A 297 -12.98 -12.17 -4.35
CA LEU A 297 -13.64 -10.86 -4.46
C LEU A 297 -14.33 -10.65 -5.81
N VAL A 298 -14.44 -11.69 -6.64
CA VAL A 298 -15.05 -11.59 -7.99
C VAL A 298 -16.46 -11.00 -7.94
N ASP A 299 -17.27 -11.39 -6.95
CA ASP A 299 -18.62 -10.85 -6.81
C ASP A 299 -18.66 -9.43 -6.23
N ILE A 300 -17.60 -9.02 -5.52
CA ILE A 300 -17.38 -7.63 -5.14
C ILE A 300 -17.04 -6.81 -6.37
N ASP A 301 -16.11 -7.26 -7.22
CA ASP A 301 -15.70 -6.54 -8.43
C ASP A 301 -16.85 -6.21 -9.36
N LYS A 302 -17.79 -7.13 -9.53
CA LYS A 302 -19.00 -6.92 -10.35
C LYS A 302 -19.91 -5.80 -9.84
N GLN A 303 -19.77 -5.40 -8.58
CA GLN A 303 -20.55 -4.36 -7.92
C GLN A 303 -19.77 -3.02 -7.84
N ILE A 304 -18.54 -2.96 -8.34
CA ILE A 304 -17.76 -1.72 -8.38
C ILE A 304 -18.25 -0.88 -9.56
N HIS A 305 -18.85 0.28 -9.26
CA HIS A 305 -19.33 1.24 -10.24
C HIS A 305 -18.38 2.44 -10.41
N GLN A 306 -17.43 2.62 -9.49
CA GLN A 306 -16.46 3.71 -9.55
C GLN A 306 -15.52 3.54 -10.75
N PRO A 307 -15.18 4.63 -11.46
CA PRO A 307 -14.07 4.61 -12.42
C PRO A 307 -12.82 4.04 -11.77
N THR A 308 -12.24 3.02 -12.37
CA THR A 308 -11.14 2.24 -11.78
C THR A 308 -9.94 2.19 -12.72
N LEU A 309 -8.76 2.57 -12.23
CA LEU A 309 -7.50 2.36 -12.91
C LEU A 309 -6.78 1.17 -12.30
N ILE A 310 -6.46 0.18 -13.13
CA ILE A 310 -5.70 -1.01 -12.77
C ILE A 310 -4.32 -0.89 -13.38
N ILE A 311 -3.27 -0.87 -12.56
CA ILE A 311 -1.87 -0.91 -13.00
C ILE A 311 -1.22 -2.17 -12.47
N HIS A 312 -0.52 -2.91 -13.36
CA HIS A 312 0.15 -4.14 -12.96
C HIS A 312 1.47 -4.32 -13.72
N GLY A 313 2.46 -4.86 -13.02
CA GLY A 313 3.75 -5.16 -13.60
C GLY A 313 3.78 -6.53 -14.27
N LYS A 314 4.35 -6.63 -15.49
CA LYS A 314 4.51 -7.92 -16.16
C LYS A 314 5.56 -8.82 -15.50
N GLN A 315 6.48 -8.24 -14.72
CA GLN A 315 7.52 -8.97 -13.99
C GLN A 315 7.12 -9.31 -12.54
N ASP A 316 5.85 -9.09 -12.17
CA ASP A 316 5.35 -9.42 -10.83
C ASP A 316 5.32 -10.94 -10.62
N LYS A 317 6.23 -11.43 -9.78
CA LYS A 317 6.37 -12.84 -9.41
C LYS A 317 5.48 -13.24 -8.24
N LEU A 318 4.96 -12.28 -7.48
CA LEU A 318 4.09 -12.54 -6.34
C LEU A 318 2.62 -12.63 -6.74
N ILE A 319 2.15 -11.66 -7.52
CA ILE A 319 0.81 -11.69 -8.11
C ILE A 319 0.99 -11.59 -9.62
N PRO A 320 0.93 -12.72 -10.37
CA PRO A 320 1.09 -12.68 -11.82
C PRO A 320 0.10 -11.73 -12.49
N PHE A 321 0.54 -10.99 -13.50
CA PHE A 321 -0.27 -9.96 -14.17
C PHE A 321 -1.59 -10.49 -14.77
N SER A 322 -1.74 -11.81 -14.95
CA SER A 322 -3.01 -12.43 -15.31
C SER A 322 -4.16 -12.13 -14.34
N HIS A 323 -3.84 -11.78 -13.07
CA HIS A 323 -4.82 -11.33 -12.10
C HIS A 323 -5.41 -9.96 -12.47
N ALA A 324 -4.63 -9.09 -13.11
CA ALA A 324 -5.12 -7.80 -13.58
C ALA A 324 -6.16 -7.94 -14.71
N TYR A 325 -6.01 -8.94 -15.58
CA TYR A 325 -7.05 -9.26 -16.56
C TYR A 325 -8.35 -9.73 -15.90
N SER A 326 -8.25 -10.47 -14.79
CA SER A 326 -9.43 -10.86 -14.03
C SER A 326 -10.14 -9.65 -13.43
N LEU A 327 -9.41 -8.70 -12.87
CA LEU A 327 -9.97 -7.43 -12.36
C LEU A 327 -10.66 -6.65 -13.48
N ALA A 328 -9.95 -6.42 -14.60
CA ALA A 328 -10.47 -5.67 -15.75
C ALA A 328 -11.71 -6.32 -16.38
N LYS A 329 -11.81 -7.66 -16.33
CA LYS A 329 -12.99 -8.39 -16.81
C LYS A 329 -14.22 -8.19 -15.93
N HIS A 330 -14.05 -8.02 -14.62
CA HIS A 330 -15.19 -8.01 -13.68
C HIS A 330 -15.57 -6.61 -13.20
N ILE A 331 -14.68 -5.62 -13.30
CA ILE A 331 -14.96 -4.22 -12.97
C ILE A 331 -15.36 -3.49 -14.24
N ALA A 332 -16.64 -3.13 -14.37
CA ALA A 332 -17.23 -2.62 -15.61
C ALA A 332 -16.55 -1.33 -16.13
N HIS A 333 -16.23 -0.38 -15.22
CA HIS A 333 -15.65 0.92 -15.58
C HIS A 333 -14.14 0.94 -15.27
N SER A 334 -13.40 -0.07 -15.76
CA SER A 334 -11.97 -0.18 -15.50
C SER A 334 -11.13 0.06 -16.75
N GLN A 335 -9.98 0.70 -16.53
CA GLN A 335 -8.87 0.81 -17.46
C GLN A 335 -7.70 -0.01 -16.95
N LEU A 336 -7.08 -0.83 -17.80
CA LEU A 336 -5.92 -1.65 -17.46
C LEU A 336 -4.66 -1.12 -18.14
N ILE A 337 -3.61 -0.91 -17.36
CA ILE A 337 -2.27 -0.58 -17.81
C ILE A 337 -1.30 -1.66 -17.32
N LEU A 338 -0.57 -2.28 -18.24
CA LEU A 338 0.51 -3.21 -17.93
C LEU A 338 1.85 -2.52 -18.18
N ILE A 339 2.77 -2.63 -17.22
CA ILE A 339 4.11 -2.05 -17.30
C ILE A 339 5.12 -3.20 -17.38
N ASP A 340 5.92 -3.21 -18.46
CA ASP A 340 6.78 -4.34 -18.82
C ASP A 340 7.88 -4.59 -17.78
N GLU A 341 8.48 -3.52 -17.26
CA GLU A 341 9.62 -3.59 -16.34
C GLU A 341 9.22 -3.60 -14.86
N LEU A 342 7.94 -3.49 -14.55
CA LEU A 342 7.46 -3.41 -13.18
C LEU A 342 7.29 -4.79 -12.55
N GLY A 343 7.85 -4.98 -11.34
CA GLY A 343 7.62 -6.10 -10.44
C GLY A 343 6.48 -5.87 -9.45
N HIS A 344 6.61 -6.44 -8.23
CA HIS A 344 5.64 -6.24 -7.14
C HIS A 344 6.01 -5.09 -6.20
N ASP A 345 6.81 -4.16 -6.67
CA ASP A 345 7.28 -3.01 -5.92
C ASP A 345 6.92 -1.68 -6.59
N MET A 346 7.45 -0.60 -6.08
CA MET A 346 7.37 0.73 -6.68
C MET A 346 8.80 1.30 -6.70
N PRO A 347 9.60 0.97 -7.72
CA PRO A 347 10.96 1.47 -7.82
C PRO A 347 10.96 2.98 -8.07
N VAL A 348 11.94 3.68 -7.50
CA VAL A 348 12.04 5.15 -7.57
C VAL A 348 12.04 5.64 -9.03
N ALA A 349 12.65 4.89 -9.93
CA ALA A 349 12.71 5.22 -11.36
C ALA A 349 11.34 5.27 -12.04
N LEU A 350 10.35 4.51 -11.56
CA LEU A 350 9.00 4.46 -12.12
C LEU A 350 7.97 5.26 -11.33
N VAL A 351 8.38 5.91 -10.22
CA VAL A 351 7.45 6.65 -9.35
C VAL A 351 6.72 7.75 -10.08
N GLU A 352 7.42 8.56 -10.89
CA GLU A 352 6.81 9.67 -11.64
C GLU A 352 5.79 9.15 -12.68
N VAL A 353 6.12 8.07 -13.37
CA VAL A 353 5.24 7.42 -14.35
C VAL A 353 3.99 6.88 -13.67
N LEU A 354 4.15 6.13 -12.57
CA LEU A 354 3.03 5.60 -11.80
C LEU A 354 2.15 6.71 -11.23
N ALA A 355 2.78 7.76 -10.68
CA ALA A 355 2.04 8.92 -10.17
C ALA A 355 1.25 9.63 -11.28
N SER A 356 1.84 9.82 -12.46
CA SER A 356 1.18 10.48 -13.58
C SER A 356 -0.07 9.74 -14.05
N TYR A 357 -0.06 8.41 -14.11
CA TYR A 357 -1.24 7.61 -14.45
C TYR A 357 -2.37 7.81 -13.42
N PHE A 358 -2.07 7.75 -12.12
CA PHE A 358 -3.09 7.98 -11.08
C PHE A 358 -3.57 9.43 -11.04
N ILE A 359 -2.67 10.42 -11.20
CA ILE A 359 -3.03 11.84 -11.27
C ILE A 359 -4.01 12.09 -12.42
N ASN A 360 -3.70 11.57 -13.60
CA ASN A 360 -4.56 11.71 -14.78
C ASN A 360 -5.93 11.04 -14.54
N HIS A 361 -5.94 9.81 -14.02
CA HIS A 361 -7.16 9.09 -13.72
C HIS A 361 -8.07 9.86 -12.73
N PHE A 362 -7.50 10.47 -11.69
CA PHE A 362 -8.29 11.17 -10.69
C PHE A 362 -8.74 12.57 -11.10
N ARG A 363 -8.00 13.24 -12.01
CA ARG A 363 -8.36 14.56 -12.54
C ARG A 363 -9.44 14.54 -13.61
N TYR A 364 -9.40 13.56 -14.50
CA TYR A 364 -10.40 13.48 -15.56
C TYR A 364 -11.74 13.05 -14.97
N ASP A 365 -12.73 13.93 -15.02
CA ASP A 365 -14.10 13.52 -14.85
C ASP A 365 -14.46 12.57 -15.99
N SER A 366 -14.92 11.38 -15.63
CA SER A 366 -15.46 10.43 -16.57
C SER A 366 -16.86 10.90 -17.02
N GLN A 367 -16.93 12.09 -17.62
CA GLN A 367 -18.03 12.47 -18.49
C GLN A 367 -17.69 11.97 -19.90
N LEU A 368 -17.80 10.66 -20.09
CA LEU A 368 -17.93 10.09 -21.42
C LEU A 368 -19.03 9.03 -21.32
N GLY A 369 -20.17 9.45 -21.85
CA GLY A 369 -21.25 8.77 -22.48
C GLY A 369 -21.90 7.57 -21.83
#